data_7b4567c523154c1084739bccc96d89c7
#
_entry.id   7b4567c523154c1084739bccc96d89c7
#
_cell.length_a   1.000
_cell.length_b   1.000
_cell.length_c   1.000
_cell.angle_alpha   90.00
_cell.angle_beta   90.00
_cell.angle_gamma   90.00
#
_symmetry.space_group_name_H-M   'P 1'
#
loop_
_entity.id
_entity.type
_entity.pdbx_description
1 polymer ?
#
loop_
_entity_poly.entity_id
_entity_poly.type
_entity_poly.pdbx_seq_one_letter_code
_entity_poly.pdbx_strand_id
1 'polypeptide(L)'
;MKYIIALLFLTSIGFAQDINKLDVNGKKNGLWKGVYEASKRPRYEGTFEHGKETGIFKFYDDTKAGTVIATREFNAKDNSCYTIFYNQKKNKVSEGKVVTKQFDGEWKYYHEDSQAIMTLEPYVNGKLNGNRKVFYKSGKIAEETTYKDGSKNGTYKSYAENGIVLEESVYKNGEYDGLAIFRNVDNQIAAQGLFKNGKKVGMWKMLVKGKLKDVNMNYENKPFKKPVMPKQSDVKVEIKDAEKPNPDLENEIKSKMGR
;
A
#
# COMPACT_ATOMS: atom_id res chain seq x y z
N MET A 1 40.61 -64.51 -1.09
CA MET A 1 39.50 -63.67 -1.57
C MET A 1 39.92 -62.21 -1.51
N LYS A 2 40.15 -61.59 -2.69
CA LYS A 2 40.53 -60.17 -2.79
C LYS A 2 39.26 -59.38 -3.15
N TYR A 3 38.79 -58.55 -2.24
CA TYR A 3 37.64 -57.64 -2.51
C TYR A 3 38.16 -56.39 -3.22
N ILE A 4 37.73 -56.19 -4.47
CA ILE A 4 37.93 -54.97 -5.25
C ILE A 4 36.76 -54.02 -4.88
N ILE A 5 37.09 -52.96 -4.14
CA ILE A 5 36.14 -51.88 -3.88
C ILE A 5 36.21 -50.93 -5.08
N ALA A 6 35.19 -50.96 -5.92
CA ALA A 6 35.01 -49.98 -7.01
C ALA A 6 34.48 -48.68 -6.41
N LEU A 7 35.32 -47.66 -6.32
CA LEU A 7 34.90 -46.30 -5.97
C LEU A 7 34.21 -45.66 -7.18
N LEU A 8 32.88 -45.58 -7.12
CA LEU A 8 32.09 -44.81 -8.09
C LEU A 8 32.26 -43.30 -7.78
N PHE A 9 33.12 -42.63 -8.54
CA PHE A 9 33.16 -41.18 -8.60
C PHE A 9 31.90 -40.66 -9.30
N LEU A 10 30.90 -40.24 -8.53
CA LEU A 10 29.80 -39.43 -9.03
C LEU A 10 30.34 -38.00 -9.32
N THR A 11 30.77 -37.77 -10.55
CA THR A 11 31.04 -36.42 -11.04
C THR A 11 29.70 -35.71 -11.17
N SER A 12 29.34 -34.87 -10.18
CA SER A 12 28.29 -33.88 -10.32
C SER A 12 28.75 -32.88 -11.39
N ILE A 13 28.24 -33.04 -12.62
CA ILE A 13 28.36 -32.03 -13.67
C ILE A 13 27.50 -30.85 -13.19
N GLY A 14 28.14 -29.91 -12.51
CA GLY A 14 27.55 -28.62 -12.23
C GLY A 14 27.34 -27.90 -13.56
N PHE A 15 26.12 -27.88 -14.08
CA PHE A 15 25.76 -26.98 -15.17
C PHE A 15 25.94 -25.56 -14.63
N ALA A 16 27.07 -24.92 -15.01
CA ALA A 16 27.22 -23.48 -14.84
C ALA A 16 26.09 -22.84 -15.64
N GLN A 17 25.06 -22.37 -14.97
CA GLN A 17 23.93 -21.71 -15.60
C GLN A 17 24.48 -20.42 -16.25
N ASP A 18 24.50 -20.39 -17.56
CA ASP A 18 24.94 -19.22 -18.33
C ASP A 18 24.05 -18.02 -18.01
N ILE A 19 24.62 -16.97 -17.42
CA ILE A 19 23.90 -15.74 -17.02
C ILE A 19 24.04 -14.66 -18.10
N ASN A 20 23.03 -13.78 -18.20
CA ASN A 20 23.02 -12.60 -19.09
C ASN A 20 23.16 -12.92 -20.59
N LYS A 21 22.57 -14.03 -21.04
CA LYS A 21 22.58 -14.41 -22.45
C LYS A 21 21.42 -13.83 -23.24
N LEU A 22 21.68 -13.55 -24.50
CA LEU A 22 20.65 -13.21 -25.48
C LEU A 22 20.29 -14.46 -26.28
N ASP A 23 19.05 -14.53 -26.75
CA ASP A 23 18.62 -15.54 -27.73
C ASP A 23 19.08 -15.17 -29.15
N VAL A 24 18.72 -16.00 -30.12
CA VAL A 24 19.07 -15.82 -31.54
C VAL A 24 18.52 -14.54 -32.16
N ASN A 25 17.50 -13.93 -31.52
CA ASN A 25 16.86 -12.68 -31.93
C ASN A 25 17.37 -11.45 -31.13
N GLY A 26 18.45 -11.61 -30.33
CA GLY A 26 19.01 -10.56 -29.50
C GLY A 26 18.18 -10.20 -28.28
N LYS A 27 17.21 -11.04 -27.87
CA LYS A 27 16.40 -10.82 -26.69
C LYS A 27 16.97 -11.53 -25.47
N LYS A 28 16.79 -10.93 -24.28
CA LYS A 28 17.19 -11.56 -23.02
C LYS A 28 16.56 -12.93 -22.88
N ASN A 29 17.36 -13.94 -22.50
CA ASN A 29 16.89 -15.31 -22.32
C ASN A 29 17.66 -16.02 -21.20
N GLY A 30 16.98 -16.80 -20.36
CA GLY A 30 17.57 -17.45 -19.19
C GLY A 30 17.77 -16.51 -18.00
N LEU A 31 18.66 -16.89 -17.08
CA LEU A 31 18.94 -16.12 -15.85
C LEU A 31 19.69 -14.82 -16.17
N TRP A 32 19.18 -13.72 -15.63
CA TRP A 32 19.79 -12.40 -15.76
C TRP A 32 20.05 -11.78 -14.39
N LYS A 33 21.23 -11.15 -14.28
CA LYS A 33 21.64 -10.38 -13.10
C LYS A 33 22.10 -9.01 -13.56
N GLY A 34 21.43 -7.97 -13.04
CA GLY A 34 21.80 -6.58 -13.26
C GLY A 34 22.56 -6.02 -12.07
N VAL A 35 23.38 -5.01 -12.32
CA VAL A 35 24.14 -4.29 -11.29
C VAL A 35 23.83 -2.80 -11.35
N TYR A 36 24.03 -2.10 -10.26
CA TYR A 36 24.07 -0.63 -10.22
C TYR A 36 25.33 -0.12 -10.94
N GLU A 37 25.19 0.91 -11.77
CA GLU A 37 26.31 1.39 -12.59
C GLU A 37 27.48 1.92 -11.76
N ALA A 38 27.17 2.70 -10.72
CA ALA A 38 28.19 3.34 -9.89
C ALA A 38 28.87 2.34 -8.94
N SER A 39 28.09 1.63 -8.15
CA SER A 39 28.62 0.77 -7.06
C SER A 39 28.99 -0.63 -7.52
N LYS A 40 28.53 -1.07 -8.72
CA LYS A 40 28.64 -2.43 -9.24
C LYS A 40 27.99 -3.52 -8.37
N ARG A 41 27.22 -3.12 -7.35
CA ARG A 41 26.47 -4.04 -6.50
C ARG A 41 25.30 -4.66 -7.24
N PRO A 42 24.82 -5.86 -6.81
CA PRO A 42 23.61 -6.46 -7.37
C PRO A 42 22.43 -5.48 -7.32
N ARG A 43 21.71 -5.34 -8.43
CA ARG A 43 20.50 -4.52 -8.54
C ARG A 43 19.25 -5.37 -8.70
N TYR A 44 19.32 -6.41 -9.53
CA TYR A 44 18.25 -7.38 -9.70
C TYR A 44 18.77 -8.74 -10.18
N GLU A 45 17.98 -9.77 -9.92
CA GLU A 45 18.11 -11.08 -10.58
C GLU A 45 16.72 -11.60 -10.94
N GLY A 46 16.64 -12.34 -12.06
CA GLY A 46 15.39 -12.94 -12.53
C GLY A 46 15.58 -13.65 -13.87
N THR A 47 14.54 -14.35 -14.31
CA THR A 47 14.58 -15.13 -15.55
C THR A 47 13.80 -14.43 -16.65
N PHE A 48 14.39 -14.37 -17.84
CA PHE A 48 13.73 -13.90 -19.06
C PHE A 48 13.48 -15.08 -19.99
N GLU A 49 12.38 -15.03 -20.71
CA GLU A 49 12.05 -15.91 -21.82
C GLU A 49 11.74 -15.05 -23.05
N HIS A 50 12.63 -15.08 -24.04
CA HIS A 50 12.53 -14.28 -25.28
C HIS A 50 12.23 -12.79 -25.03
N GLY A 51 12.89 -12.20 -24.02
CA GLY A 51 12.75 -10.80 -23.63
C GLY A 51 11.60 -10.49 -22.67
N LYS A 52 10.77 -11.47 -22.30
CA LYS A 52 9.73 -11.33 -21.29
C LYS A 52 10.22 -11.80 -19.94
N GLU A 53 9.87 -11.07 -18.89
CA GLU A 53 10.14 -11.45 -17.52
C GLU A 53 9.24 -12.62 -17.12
N THR A 54 9.81 -13.66 -16.48
CA THR A 54 9.10 -14.87 -16.03
C THR A 54 9.54 -15.28 -14.64
N GLY A 55 8.65 -15.96 -13.90
CA GLY A 55 8.95 -16.42 -12.55
C GLY A 55 9.19 -15.28 -11.57
N ILE A 56 10.11 -15.46 -10.62
CA ILE A 56 10.36 -14.51 -9.55
C ILE A 56 11.60 -13.67 -9.86
N PHE A 57 11.41 -12.36 -9.88
CA PHE A 57 12.49 -11.36 -9.87
C PHE A 57 12.72 -10.87 -8.45
N LYS A 58 13.98 -10.71 -8.07
CA LYS A 58 14.41 -10.04 -6.84
C LYS A 58 15.11 -8.74 -7.18
N PHE A 59 14.81 -7.71 -6.42
CA PHE A 59 15.44 -6.39 -6.52
C PHE A 59 16.15 -6.09 -5.19
N TYR A 60 17.36 -5.56 -5.30
CA TYR A 60 18.24 -5.32 -4.17
C TYR A 60 18.46 -3.82 -3.99
N ASP A 61 18.73 -3.38 -2.75
CA ASP A 61 19.18 -2.03 -2.49
C ASP A 61 20.65 -1.82 -2.90
N ASP A 62 21.07 -0.56 -3.02
CA ASP A 62 22.46 -0.21 -3.31
C ASP A 62 23.28 -0.02 -2.02
N THR A 63 23.18 -0.97 -1.08
CA THR A 63 23.98 -1.01 0.14
C THR A 63 24.97 -2.16 0.14
N LYS A 64 25.93 -2.16 1.09
CA LYS A 64 26.86 -3.29 1.25
C LYS A 64 26.13 -4.59 1.66
N ALA A 65 24.98 -4.46 2.34
CA ALA A 65 24.17 -5.59 2.78
C ALA A 65 23.47 -6.29 1.60
N GLY A 66 23.15 -5.53 0.51
CA GLY A 66 22.45 -6.05 -0.65
C GLY A 66 21.11 -6.66 -0.26
N THR A 67 20.31 -5.92 0.54
CA THR A 67 19.03 -6.42 1.04
C THR A 67 18.01 -6.49 -0.09
N VAL A 68 17.22 -7.57 -0.15
CA VAL A 68 16.08 -7.64 -1.07
C VAL A 68 15.03 -6.63 -0.62
N ILE A 69 14.76 -5.63 -1.47
CA ILE A 69 13.77 -4.57 -1.23
C ILE A 69 12.44 -4.82 -1.93
N ALA A 70 12.45 -5.67 -2.98
CA ALA A 70 11.23 -6.09 -3.64
C ALA A 70 11.38 -7.46 -4.30
N THR A 71 10.25 -8.17 -4.41
CA THR A 71 10.11 -9.33 -5.30
C THR A 71 8.94 -9.11 -6.23
N ARG A 72 9.03 -9.63 -7.46
CA ARG A 72 7.92 -9.68 -8.43
C ARG A 72 7.80 -11.09 -8.97
N GLU A 73 6.63 -11.67 -8.80
CA GLU A 73 6.29 -12.96 -9.40
C GLU A 73 5.42 -12.73 -10.63
N PHE A 74 5.98 -12.96 -11.81
CA PHE A 74 5.33 -12.70 -13.08
C PHE A 74 4.38 -13.83 -13.46
N ASN A 75 3.19 -13.46 -13.91
CA ASN A 75 2.20 -14.39 -14.44
C ASN A 75 2.54 -14.70 -15.91
N ALA A 76 2.71 -15.99 -16.22
CA ALA A 76 3.02 -16.42 -17.59
C ALA A 76 1.88 -16.15 -18.60
N LYS A 77 0.64 -16.02 -18.15
CA LYS A 77 -0.56 -15.89 -19.02
C LYS A 77 -0.89 -14.46 -19.40
N ASP A 78 -0.55 -13.48 -18.55
CA ASP A 78 -0.82 -12.07 -18.78
C ASP A 78 0.44 -11.24 -18.41
N ASN A 79 0.41 -9.94 -18.63
CA ASN A 79 1.53 -9.06 -18.25
C ASN A 79 1.41 -8.55 -16.80
N SER A 80 0.80 -9.34 -15.92
CA SER A 80 0.70 -8.99 -14.50
C SER A 80 1.83 -9.61 -13.69
N CYS A 81 2.12 -9.02 -12.55
CA CYS A 81 2.95 -9.64 -11.54
C CYS A 81 2.38 -9.38 -10.14
N TYR A 82 2.66 -10.29 -9.21
CA TYR A 82 2.45 -10.05 -7.79
C TYR A 82 3.74 -9.46 -7.21
N THR A 83 3.64 -8.28 -6.61
CA THR A 83 4.78 -7.54 -6.09
C THR A 83 4.73 -7.49 -4.57
N ILE A 84 5.87 -7.74 -3.91
CA ILE A 84 6.04 -7.57 -2.47
C ILE A 84 7.21 -6.61 -2.24
N PHE A 85 7.00 -5.57 -1.43
CA PHE A 85 8.05 -4.66 -0.99
C PHE A 85 8.47 -4.99 0.44
N TYR A 86 9.77 -4.83 0.72
CA TYR A 86 10.38 -5.12 2.02
C TYR A 86 11.17 -3.92 2.52
N ASN A 87 11.24 -3.76 3.85
CA ASN A 87 12.15 -2.83 4.48
C ASN A 87 13.55 -3.47 4.69
N GLN A 88 14.49 -2.67 5.23
CA GLN A 88 15.87 -3.11 5.50
C GLN A 88 15.96 -4.28 6.51
N LYS A 89 14.93 -4.46 7.35
CA LYS A 89 14.82 -5.59 8.29
C LYS A 89 14.16 -6.83 7.67
N LYS A 90 13.88 -6.79 6.36
CA LYS A 90 13.20 -7.84 5.58
C LYS A 90 11.73 -8.06 5.97
N ASN A 91 11.12 -7.13 6.69
CA ASN A 91 9.68 -7.16 6.94
C ASN A 91 8.93 -6.67 5.69
N LYS A 92 7.76 -7.25 5.43
CA LYS A 92 6.87 -6.76 4.38
C LYS A 92 6.40 -5.34 4.71
N VAL A 93 6.47 -4.45 3.73
CA VAL A 93 5.93 -3.09 3.77
C VAL A 93 4.59 -3.04 3.07
N SER A 94 4.52 -3.62 1.87
CA SER A 94 3.29 -3.70 1.09
C SER A 94 3.35 -4.84 0.09
N GLU A 95 2.17 -5.28 -0.36
CA GLU A 95 2.07 -6.27 -1.43
C GLU A 95 0.76 -6.14 -2.21
N GLY A 96 0.79 -6.55 -3.48
CA GLY A 96 -0.37 -6.57 -4.33
C GLY A 96 -0.05 -6.86 -5.79
N LYS A 97 -1.09 -6.89 -6.61
CA LYS A 97 -1.01 -7.14 -8.05
C LYS A 97 -0.64 -5.87 -8.81
N VAL A 98 0.22 -6.01 -9.80
CA VAL A 98 0.57 -4.96 -10.76
C VAL A 98 0.21 -5.46 -12.17
N VAL A 99 -0.53 -4.65 -12.93
CA VAL A 99 -0.89 -4.89 -14.32
C VAL A 99 -0.42 -3.69 -15.14
N THR A 100 0.32 -3.92 -16.21
CA THR A 100 0.86 -2.84 -17.08
C THR A 100 1.53 -1.70 -16.29
N LYS A 101 2.32 -2.06 -15.26
CA LYS A 101 3.01 -1.14 -14.34
C LYS A 101 2.09 -0.28 -13.45
N GLN A 102 0.82 -0.66 -13.29
CA GLN A 102 -0.14 0.02 -12.42
C GLN A 102 -0.65 -0.93 -11.35
N PHE A 103 -0.93 -0.42 -10.17
CA PHE A 103 -1.57 -1.18 -9.10
C PHE A 103 -2.96 -1.61 -9.53
N ASP A 104 -3.32 -2.87 -9.26
CA ASP A 104 -4.61 -3.46 -9.61
C ASP A 104 -5.08 -4.43 -8.52
N GLY A 105 -6.38 -4.45 -8.24
CA GLY A 105 -6.93 -5.26 -7.16
C GLY A 105 -6.61 -4.74 -5.77
N GLU A 106 -6.68 -5.61 -4.77
CA GLU A 106 -6.44 -5.26 -3.37
C GLU A 106 -4.94 -5.22 -3.06
N TRP A 107 -4.48 -4.07 -2.56
CA TRP A 107 -3.14 -3.86 -2.04
C TRP A 107 -3.16 -3.86 -0.53
N LYS A 108 -2.18 -4.54 0.08
CA LYS A 108 -1.99 -4.62 1.53
C LYS A 108 -0.77 -3.81 1.92
N TYR A 109 -0.92 -2.99 2.95
CA TYR A 109 0.19 -2.30 3.61
C TYR A 109 0.25 -2.77 5.06
N TYR A 110 1.44 -2.87 5.60
CA TYR A 110 1.68 -3.43 6.92
C TYR A 110 2.14 -2.36 7.90
N HIS A 111 1.82 -2.54 9.18
CA HIS A 111 2.39 -1.72 10.24
C HIS A 111 3.90 -1.94 10.31
N GLU A 112 4.66 -0.88 10.62
CA GLU A 112 6.11 -0.94 10.75
C GLU A 112 6.53 -2.05 11.72
N ASP A 113 7.54 -2.84 11.30
CA ASP A 113 8.08 -3.99 12.04
C ASP A 113 7.02 -5.01 12.53
N SER A 114 5.93 -5.18 11.77
CA SER A 114 4.82 -6.06 12.10
C SER A 114 4.31 -6.76 10.84
N GLN A 115 3.64 -7.91 11.05
CA GLN A 115 2.87 -8.56 9.99
C GLN A 115 1.38 -8.17 10.03
N ALA A 116 0.98 -7.32 10.98
CA ALA A 116 -0.38 -6.82 11.06
C ALA A 116 -0.65 -5.86 9.89
N ILE A 117 -1.77 -6.05 9.22
CA ILE A 117 -2.22 -5.18 8.13
C ILE A 117 -2.56 -3.81 8.71
N MET A 118 -2.01 -2.74 8.10
CA MET A 118 -2.32 -1.36 8.39
C MET A 118 -3.42 -0.84 7.46
N THR A 119 -3.32 -1.12 6.13
CA THR A 119 -4.37 -0.73 5.20
C THR A 119 -4.65 -1.81 4.15
N LEU A 120 -5.92 -1.88 3.74
CA LEU A 120 -6.36 -2.56 2.53
C LEU A 120 -6.85 -1.50 1.55
N GLU A 121 -6.25 -1.47 0.37
CA GLU A 121 -6.49 -0.45 -0.65
C GLU A 121 -6.89 -1.08 -1.98
N PRO A 122 -8.15 -0.94 -2.41
CA PRO A 122 -8.58 -1.44 -3.70
C PRO A 122 -8.16 -0.48 -4.83
N TYR A 123 -7.45 -1.00 -5.83
CA TYR A 123 -7.01 -0.25 -6.99
C TYR A 123 -7.63 -0.79 -8.28
N VAL A 124 -7.92 0.13 -9.19
CA VAL A 124 -8.26 -0.16 -10.59
C VAL A 124 -7.42 0.78 -11.46
N ASN A 125 -6.59 0.22 -12.33
CA ASN A 125 -5.72 0.99 -13.22
C ASN A 125 -4.90 2.07 -12.47
N GLY A 126 -4.30 1.70 -11.33
CA GLY A 126 -3.46 2.57 -10.52
C GLY A 126 -4.18 3.63 -9.68
N LYS A 127 -5.52 3.64 -9.67
CA LYS A 127 -6.33 4.58 -8.88
C LYS A 127 -7.12 3.84 -7.81
N LEU A 128 -7.19 4.43 -6.60
CA LEU A 128 -8.08 3.92 -5.55
C LEU A 128 -9.52 3.87 -6.05
N ASN A 129 -10.15 2.70 -5.96
CA ASN A 129 -11.54 2.50 -6.42
C ASN A 129 -12.19 1.40 -5.59
N GLY A 130 -13.13 1.76 -4.74
CA GLY A 130 -13.79 0.86 -3.80
C GLY A 130 -13.60 1.27 -2.34
N ASN A 131 -13.78 0.34 -1.42
CA ASN A 131 -13.72 0.61 0.02
C ASN A 131 -12.31 0.38 0.57
N ARG A 132 -11.58 1.46 0.86
CA ARG A 132 -10.31 1.45 1.58
C ARG A 132 -10.57 1.24 3.06
N LYS A 133 -9.78 0.36 3.70
CA LYS A 133 -9.85 0.11 5.15
C LYS A 133 -8.51 0.42 5.80
N VAL A 134 -8.54 1.03 6.97
CA VAL A 134 -7.39 1.24 7.85
C VAL A 134 -7.62 0.48 9.14
N PHE A 135 -6.57 -0.13 9.67
CA PHE A 135 -6.63 -0.92 10.90
C PHE A 135 -5.66 -0.39 11.94
N TYR A 136 -6.04 -0.47 13.19
CA TYR A 136 -5.14 -0.38 14.32
C TYR A 136 -4.17 -1.58 14.33
N LYS A 137 -3.05 -1.45 15.04
CA LYS A 137 -2.10 -2.56 15.19
C LYS A 137 -2.72 -3.80 15.86
N SER A 138 -3.78 -3.62 16.63
CA SER A 138 -4.62 -4.68 17.20
C SER A 138 -5.47 -5.44 16.18
N GLY A 139 -5.50 -4.99 14.92
CA GLY A 139 -6.32 -5.56 13.85
C GLY A 139 -7.77 -5.04 13.81
N LYS A 140 -8.17 -4.18 14.75
CA LYS A 140 -9.49 -3.54 14.72
C LYS A 140 -9.53 -2.45 13.66
N ILE A 141 -10.70 -2.22 13.06
CA ILE A 141 -10.90 -1.19 12.04
C ILE A 141 -10.76 0.20 12.69
N ALA A 142 -9.95 1.07 12.08
CA ALA A 142 -9.79 2.48 12.44
C ALA A 142 -10.53 3.41 11.47
N GLU A 143 -10.59 3.05 10.17
CA GLU A 143 -11.23 3.86 9.15
C GLU A 143 -11.76 2.99 8.01
N GLU A 144 -12.91 3.37 7.46
CA GLU A 144 -13.44 2.86 6.19
C GLU A 144 -13.81 4.05 5.31
N THR A 145 -13.36 4.03 4.05
CA THR A 145 -13.56 5.15 3.13
C THR A 145 -13.83 4.63 1.73
N THR A 146 -14.94 5.04 1.12
CA THR A 146 -15.24 4.70 -0.28
C THR A 146 -14.55 5.68 -1.21
N TYR A 147 -13.82 5.12 -2.18
CA TYR A 147 -13.14 5.85 -3.25
C TYR A 147 -13.71 5.54 -4.62
N LYS A 148 -13.68 6.53 -5.50
CA LYS A 148 -13.95 6.39 -6.93
C LYS A 148 -12.90 7.20 -7.69
N ASP A 149 -12.20 6.54 -8.63
CA ASP A 149 -11.19 7.16 -9.49
C ASP A 149 -10.12 7.97 -8.73
N GLY A 150 -9.72 7.49 -7.54
CA GLY A 150 -8.71 8.10 -6.67
C GLY A 150 -9.23 9.17 -5.71
N SER A 151 -10.51 9.57 -5.79
CA SER A 151 -11.11 10.56 -4.91
C SER A 151 -12.09 9.94 -3.92
N LYS A 152 -12.20 10.47 -2.68
CA LYS A 152 -13.24 10.07 -1.73
C LYS A 152 -14.61 10.34 -2.35
N ASN A 153 -15.43 9.29 -2.49
CA ASN A 153 -16.75 9.40 -3.11
C ASN A 153 -17.67 8.31 -2.55
N GLY A 154 -18.52 8.66 -1.61
CA GLY A 154 -19.37 7.74 -0.87
C GLY A 154 -19.18 7.87 0.64
N THR A 155 -19.33 6.77 1.37
CA THR A 155 -19.31 6.77 2.83
C THR A 155 -17.89 6.85 3.39
N TYR A 156 -17.78 7.51 4.52
CA TYR A 156 -16.61 7.56 5.38
C TYR A 156 -17.03 7.22 6.81
N LYS A 157 -16.27 6.35 7.47
CA LYS A 157 -16.41 6.07 8.90
C LYS A 157 -15.02 6.02 9.54
N SER A 158 -14.91 6.63 10.74
CA SER A 158 -13.75 6.42 11.59
C SER A 158 -14.19 5.91 12.96
N TYR A 159 -13.31 5.13 13.57
CA TYR A 159 -13.59 4.40 14.79
C TYR A 159 -12.50 4.66 15.83
N ALA A 160 -12.88 4.69 17.10
CA ALA A 160 -11.93 4.50 18.20
C ALA A 160 -11.57 3.03 18.32
N GLU A 161 -10.42 2.71 18.93
CA GLU A 161 -9.97 1.31 19.05
C GLU A 161 -10.91 0.43 19.89
N ASN A 162 -11.74 1.03 20.76
CA ASN A 162 -12.82 0.33 21.47
C ASN A 162 -14.07 0.07 20.60
N GLY A 163 -14.07 0.49 19.31
CA GLY A 163 -15.14 0.27 18.35
C GLY A 163 -16.19 1.37 18.29
N ILE A 164 -16.08 2.43 19.09
CA ILE A 164 -16.99 3.59 19.01
C ILE A 164 -16.78 4.28 17.66
N VAL A 165 -17.88 4.53 16.94
CA VAL A 165 -17.87 5.32 15.69
C VAL A 165 -17.68 6.78 16.03
N LEU A 166 -16.53 7.35 15.66
CA LEU A 166 -16.20 8.76 15.94
C LEU A 166 -16.72 9.69 14.85
N GLU A 167 -16.73 9.25 13.61
CA GLU A 167 -17.25 10.01 12.47
C GLU A 167 -18.00 9.08 11.53
N GLU A 168 -19.17 9.52 11.08
CA GLU A 168 -19.89 9.01 9.92
C GLU A 168 -20.18 10.18 9.01
N SER A 169 -19.78 10.11 7.75
CA SER A 169 -19.96 11.19 6.80
C SER A 169 -20.06 10.69 5.37
N VAL A 170 -20.50 11.56 4.49
CA VAL A 170 -20.59 11.27 3.05
C VAL A 170 -19.70 12.25 2.30
N TYR A 171 -18.93 11.72 1.34
CA TYR A 171 -18.06 12.48 0.45
C TYR A 171 -18.57 12.40 -0.99
N LYS A 172 -18.37 13.48 -1.73
CA LYS A 172 -18.54 13.54 -3.19
C LYS A 172 -17.36 14.31 -3.77
N ASN A 173 -16.64 13.68 -4.71
CA ASN A 173 -15.48 14.28 -5.38
C ASN A 173 -14.41 14.84 -4.41
N GLY A 174 -14.18 14.15 -3.29
CA GLY A 174 -13.17 14.53 -2.29
C GLY A 174 -13.65 15.47 -1.20
N GLU A 175 -14.84 16.05 -1.32
CA GLU A 175 -15.41 16.99 -0.35
C GLU A 175 -16.58 16.38 0.42
N TYR A 176 -16.84 16.86 1.65
CA TYR A 176 -18.05 16.51 2.39
C TYR A 176 -19.29 16.94 1.59
N ASP A 177 -20.19 16.01 1.31
CA ASP A 177 -21.49 16.29 0.66
C ASP A 177 -22.54 15.30 1.16
N GLY A 178 -23.35 15.70 2.10
CA GLY A 178 -24.37 14.88 2.75
C GLY A 178 -24.34 14.99 4.27
N LEU A 179 -25.00 14.05 4.95
CA LEU A 179 -25.06 13.99 6.40
C LEU A 179 -23.67 13.66 6.98
N ALA A 180 -23.30 14.37 8.05
CA ALA A 180 -22.15 14.03 8.86
C ALA A 180 -22.51 14.02 10.34
N ILE A 181 -22.03 13.01 11.07
CA ILE A 181 -22.20 12.82 12.50
C ILE A 181 -20.80 12.63 13.10
N PHE A 182 -20.48 13.45 14.07
CA PHE A 182 -19.25 13.38 14.85
C PHE A 182 -19.59 13.02 16.30
N ARG A 183 -18.87 12.05 16.87
CA ARG A 183 -19.03 11.63 18.27
C ARG A 183 -17.72 11.77 19.01
N ASN A 184 -17.83 11.94 20.33
CA ASN A 184 -16.68 11.87 21.22
C ASN A 184 -16.39 10.40 21.62
N VAL A 185 -15.34 10.18 22.40
CA VAL A 185 -14.95 8.86 22.88
C VAL A 185 -15.95 8.21 23.84
N ASP A 186 -16.87 8.99 24.40
CA ASP A 186 -17.99 8.54 25.25
C ASP A 186 -19.24 8.22 24.42
N ASN A 187 -19.10 8.15 23.09
CA ASN A 187 -20.17 7.92 22.12
C ASN A 187 -21.29 9.01 22.12
N GLN A 188 -21.02 10.18 22.68
CA GLN A 188 -21.98 11.31 22.66
C GLN A 188 -21.81 12.07 21.34
N ILE A 189 -22.92 12.54 20.77
CA ILE A 189 -22.90 13.40 19.58
C ILE A 189 -22.21 14.73 19.93
N ALA A 190 -21.08 14.99 19.30
CA ALA A 190 -20.35 16.25 19.39
C ALA A 190 -20.85 17.27 18.36
N ALA A 191 -21.14 16.80 17.13
CA ALA A 191 -21.74 17.60 16.08
C ALA A 191 -22.46 16.71 15.07
N GLN A 192 -23.57 17.18 14.50
CA GLN A 192 -24.19 16.55 13.34
C GLN A 192 -24.94 17.58 12.50
N GLY A 193 -24.97 17.37 11.18
CA GLY A 193 -25.67 18.20 10.24
C GLY A 193 -25.31 17.87 8.79
N LEU A 194 -25.77 18.73 7.89
CA LEU A 194 -25.53 18.54 6.45
C LEU A 194 -24.34 19.36 5.97
N PHE A 195 -23.56 18.73 5.11
CA PHE A 195 -22.59 19.41 4.26
C PHE A 195 -23.08 19.49 2.82
N LYS A 196 -22.65 20.54 2.14
CA LYS A 196 -22.80 20.73 0.70
C LYS A 196 -21.51 21.33 0.13
N ASN A 197 -20.85 20.62 -0.78
CA ASN A 197 -19.58 21.05 -1.38
C ASN A 197 -18.58 21.52 -0.29
N GLY A 198 -18.31 20.69 0.69
CA GLY A 198 -17.37 20.94 1.79
C GLY A 198 -17.84 21.95 2.86
N LYS A 199 -18.98 22.60 2.68
CA LYS A 199 -19.49 23.63 3.60
C LYS A 199 -20.67 23.12 4.42
N LYS A 200 -20.73 23.46 5.70
CA LYS A 200 -21.91 23.22 6.54
C LYS A 200 -23.10 24.04 6.06
N VAL A 201 -24.25 23.41 5.97
CA VAL A 201 -25.51 24.07 5.57
C VAL A 201 -26.65 23.72 6.51
N GLY A 202 -27.63 24.61 6.61
CA GLY A 202 -28.84 24.42 7.41
C GLY A 202 -28.58 24.36 8.91
N MET A 203 -29.43 23.62 9.61
CA MET A 203 -29.38 23.47 11.07
C MET A 203 -28.42 22.36 11.45
N TRP A 204 -27.52 22.69 12.36
CA TRP A 204 -26.55 21.74 12.96
C TRP A 204 -26.83 21.58 14.44
N LYS A 205 -26.76 20.35 14.94
CA LYS A 205 -26.67 20.09 16.37
C LYS A 205 -25.21 20.08 16.79
N MET A 206 -24.83 20.85 17.78
CA MET A 206 -23.46 20.96 18.27
C MET A 206 -23.43 20.91 19.79
N LEU A 207 -22.46 20.17 20.34
CA LEU A 207 -22.23 20.12 21.78
C LEU A 207 -21.51 21.40 22.22
N VAL A 208 -22.19 22.24 22.95
CA VAL A 208 -21.70 23.52 23.49
C VAL A 208 -21.82 23.52 24.99
N LYS A 209 -20.70 23.57 25.73
CA LYS A 209 -20.69 23.54 27.20
C LYS A 209 -21.52 22.37 27.77
N GLY A 210 -21.33 21.15 27.22
CA GLY A 210 -22.00 19.93 27.65
C GLY A 210 -23.49 19.78 27.26
N LYS A 211 -24.05 20.70 26.48
CA LYS A 211 -25.44 20.64 25.99
C LYS A 211 -25.49 20.71 24.47
N LEU A 212 -26.32 19.87 23.85
CA LEU A 212 -26.58 19.96 22.40
C LEU A 212 -27.42 21.22 22.13
N LYS A 213 -26.94 22.04 21.20
CA LYS A 213 -27.61 23.26 20.72
C LYS A 213 -27.79 23.19 19.21
N ASP A 214 -28.90 23.74 18.75
CA ASP A 214 -29.14 23.95 17.33
C ASP A 214 -28.48 25.25 16.90
N VAL A 215 -27.66 25.17 15.82
CA VAL A 215 -26.91 26.29 15.26
C VAL A 215 -27.19 26.36 13.76
N ASN A 216 -27.63 27.54 13.29
CA ASN A 216 -27.91 27.76 11.87
C ASN A 216 -26.63 28.18 11.14
N MET A 217 -26.12 27.29 10.28
CA MET A 217 -24.85 27.49 9.54
C MET A 217 -24.99 28.39 8.32
N ASN A 218 -26.22 28.73 7.88
CA ASN A 218 -26.41 29.62 6.72
C ASN A 218 -25.93 31.07 6.99
N TYR A 219 -25.74 31.42 8.27
CA TYR A 219 -25.29 32.76 8.70
C TYR A 219 -23.82 32.78 9.17
N GLU A 220 -23.14 31.61 9.26
CA GLU A 220 -21.77 31.53 9.74
C GLU A 220 -20.84 31.01 8.61
N ASN A 221 -20.26 31.94 7.82
CA ASN A 221 -19.23 31.64 6.81
C ASN A 221 -17.85 31.32 7.43
N LYS A 222 -17.79 30.53 8.51
CA LYS A 222 -16.51 30.13 9.11
C LYS A 222 -16.05 28.78 8.57
N PRO A 223 -14.76 28.61 8.26
CA PRO A 223 -14.24 27.31 7.86
C PRO A 223 -14.46 26.26 8.96
N PHE A 224 -14.85 25.06 8.57
CA PHE A 224 -15.06 23.95 9.50
C PHE A 224 -13.73 23.54 10.13
N LYS A 225 -13.64 23.68 11.46
CA LYS A 225 -12.63 22.98 12.24
C LYS A 225 -13.27 21.71 12.77
N LYS A 226 -12.71 20.53 12.42
CA LYS A 226 -13.13 19.26 13.04
C LYS A 226 -13.16 19.46 14.56
N PRO A 227 -14.18 18.93 15.27
CA PRO A 227 -14.14 18.91 16.72
C PRO A 227 -12.79 18.34 17.17
N VAL A 228 -12.12 19.03 18.08
CA VAL A 228 -10.90 18.48 18.68
C VAL A 228 -11.33 17.30 19.52
N MET A 229 -11.12 16.09 18.99
CA MET A 229 -11.30 14.88 19.76
C MET A 229 -10.26 14.89 20.88
N PRO A 230 -10.62 14.59 22.13
CA PRO A 230 -9.61 14.41 23.17
C PRO A 230 -8.60 13.39 22.64
N LYS A 231 -7.34 13.77 22.66
CA LYS A 231 -6.25 12.87 22.28
C LYS A 231 -6.37 11.64 23.17
N GLN A 232 -6.71 10.50 22.58
CA GLN A 232 -6.47 9.24 23.24
C GLN A 232 -4.95 9.19 23.39
N SER A 233 -4.46 9.30 24.64
CA SER A 233 -3.05 9.23 24.96
C SER A 233 -2.48 7.97 24.24
N ASP A 234 -1.47 8.17 23.41
CA ASP A 234 -0.58 7.19 22.83
C ASP A 234 -1.03 6.40 21.59
N VAL A 235 -2.14 6.72 20.95
CA VAL A 235 -2.40 6.19 19.60
C VAL A 235 -2.41 7.35 18.61
N LYS A 236 -1.23 7.89 18.33
CA LYS A 236 -0.98 8.47 17.03
C LYS A 236 -0.99 7.31 16.03
N VAL A 237 -2.17 6.99 15.46
CA VAL A 237 -2.19 6.65 14.07
C VAL A 237 -1.90 7.99 13.38
N GLU A 238 -0.66 8.45 13.40
CA GLU A 238 -0.18 9.23 12.30
C GLU A 238 -0.38 8.30 11.10
N ILE A 239 -1.48 8.49 10.41
CA ILE A 239 -1.52 8.24 8.99
C ILE A 239 -0.61 9.35 8.43
N LYS A 240 0.67 9.28 8.70
CA LYS A 240 1.67 9.62 7.70
C LYS A 240 1.24 8.72 6.59
N ASP A 241 0.81 9.28 5.47
CA ASP A 241 0.64 8.53 4.23
C ASP A 241 1.71 7.46 4.28
N ALA A 242 1.29 6.20 4.57
CA ALA A 242 2.22 5.13 4.83
C ALA A 242 3.19 5.28 3.70
N GLU A 243 4.49 5.49 3.96
CA GLU A 243 5.42 5.87 2.91
C GLU A 243 5.10 4.95 1.77
N LYS A 244 4.26 5.44 0.87
CA LYS A 244 3.89 4.74 -0.34
C LYS A 244 5.24 4.38 -0.87
N PRO A 245 5.53 3.09 -1.11
CA PRO A 245 6.87 2.68 -1.46
C PRO A 245 7.38 3.76 -2.38
N ASN A 246 8.36 4.51 -1.90
CA ASN A 246 8.74 5.86 -2.36
C ASN A 246 8.44 5.96 -3.85
N PRO A 247 7.52 6.82 -4.33
CA PRO A 247 7.21 6.91 -5.76
C PRO A 247 8.51 7.09 -6.56
N ASP A 248 9.57 7.61 -5.92
CA ASP A 248 10.91 7.64 -6.47
C ASP A 248 11.54 6.24 -6.57
N LEU A 249 11.31 5.33 -5.62
CA LEU A 249 11.75 3.93 -5.73
C LEU A 249 10.97 3.23 -6.85
N GLU A 250 9.68 3.48 -6.93
CA GLU A 250 8.83 2.98 -8.00
C GLU A 250 9.17 3.63 -9.34
N ASN A 251 9.40 4.94 -9.37
CA ASN A 251 9.86 5.69 -10.53
C ASN A 251 11.32 5.37 -10.87
N GLU A 252 12.18 5.14 -9.88
CA GLU A 252 13.54 4.68 -10.07
C GLU A 252 13.58 3.27 -10.66
N ILE A 253 12.74 2.37 -10.17
CA ILE A 253 12.53 1.03 -10.75
C ILE A 253 11.93 1.16 -12.16
N LYS A 254 10.94 2.06 -12.37
CA LYS A 254 10.31 2.31 -13.69
C LYS A 254 11.28 2.99 -14.68
N SER A 255 12.02 4.00 -14.27
CA SER A 255 12.92 4.77 -15.16
C SER A 255 14.16 4.00 -15.58
N LYS A 256 14.63 3.07 -14.75
CA LYS A 256 15.83 2.27 -15.02
C LYS A 256 15.53 0.94 -15.72
N MET A 257 14.24 0.54 -15.82
CA MET A 257 13.81 -0.64 -16.60
C MET A 257 13.40 -0.29 -18.04
N GLY A 258 13.33 0.98 -18.39
CA GLY A 258 12.93 1.47 -19.72
C GLY A 258 14.10 1.85 -20.65
N ARG A 259 15.33 1.50 -20.32
CA ARG A 259 16.50 1.64 -21.20
C ARG A 259 17.21 0.32 -21.38
#